data_fcd7bf2fa6d797b67107f4f289abe856
#
_entry.id   fcd7bf2fa6d797b67107f4f289abe856
#
_cell.length_a   1.000
_cell.length_b   1.000
_cell.length_c   1.000
_cell.angle_alpha   90.00
_cell.angle_beta   90.00
_cell.angle_gamma   90.00
#
_symmetry.space_group_name_H-M   'P 1'
#
loop_
_entity.id
_entity.type
_entity.pdbx_description
1 polymer ?
#
loop_
_entity_poly.entity_id
_entity_poly.type
_entity_poly.pdbx_seq_one_letter_code
_entity_poly.pdbx_strand_id
1 'polypeptide(L)'
;MHAYLRAAAGTGAHRSGPFLIRFDEHDDAPPFNYAVPDDDLAPTGEQVAALAAAFRERARTPRLEYVPQVAPKVEEALLAAGFTVEGRFPLLVCPAGSAAEPPADAAVRLTLVTDDAGLWQVARVMNAAFDAPEAGEHDVARLRGVLGRGGLVAAAVDAATGEVVGAGQLGGPQEGVAEVAGIAVRDTHRRRGIGGAVTALLTRAGVDAGITMPFLTPADDAAGRVYARVGYHKAGEVLHISAP
;
A
#
# COMPACT_ATOMS: atom_id res chain seq x y z
N MET A 1 2.91 4.17 10.96
CA MET A 1 1.98 3.47 10.07
C MET A 1 0.51 3.76 10.40
N HIS A 2 -0.01 3.53 11.62
CA HIS A 2 -1.44 3.78 11.90
C HIS A 2 -1.89 5.20 11.56
N ALA A 3 -1.16 6.23 12.01
CA ALA A 3 -1.48 7.62 11.67
C ALA A 3 -1.52 7.84 10.15
N TYR A 4 -0.56 7.26 9.41
CA TYR A 4 -0.54 7.29 7.95
C TYR A 4 -1.78 6.62 7.35
N LEU A 5 -2.10 5.38 7.73
CA LEU A 5 -3.26 4.66 7.19
C LEU A 5 -4.58 5.39 7.48
N ARG A 6 -4.71 5.95 8.69
CA ARG A 6 -5.88 6.76 9.04
C ARG A 6 -6.00 8.03 8.17
N ALA A 7 -4.90 8.73 7.94
CA ALA A 7 -4.89 9.91 7.08
C ALA A 7 -5.12 9.55 5.60
N ALA A 8 -4.57 8.43 5.13
CA ALA A 8 -4.74 7.94 3.76
C ALA A 8 -6.18 7.52 3.43
N ALA A 9 -7.02 7.22 4.44
CA ALA A 9 -8.45 6.96 4.25
C ALA A 9 -9.21 8.18 3.68
N GLY A 10 -8.68 9.40 3.88
CA GLY A 10 -9.19 10.62 3.25
C GLY A 10 -10.63 10.97 3.63
N THR A 11 -11.33 11.65 2.72
CA THR A 11 -12.72 12.10 2.92
C THR A 11 -13.75 10.97 2.93
N GLY A 12 -13.40 9.78 2.39
CA GLY A 12 -14.22 8.56 2.43
C GLY A 12 -14.10 7.78 3.74
N ALA A 13 -13.34 8.29 4.71
CA ALA A 13 -13.18 7.64 6.01
C ALA A 13 -14.50 7.59 6.78
N HIS A 14 -14.85 6.40 7.24
CA HIS A 14 -16.02 6.17 8.10
C HIS A 14 -15.58 5.80 9.51
N ARG A 15 -16.08 6.51 10.52
CA ARG A 15 -15.77 6.24 11.93
C ARG A 15 -16.81 5.32 12.53
N SER A 16 -16.39 4.15 13.04
CA SER A 16 -17.23 3.24 13.82
C SER A 16 -16.61 3.03 15.21
N GLY A 17 -17.05 3.82 16.18
CA GLY A 17 -16.42 3.84 17.50
C GLY A 17 -14.93 4.14 17.41
N PRO A 18 -14.06 3.27 17.97
CA PRO A 18 -12.61 3.46 17.96
C PRO A 18 -11.91 2.94 16.68
N PHE A 19 -12.67 2.63 15.64
CA PHE A 19 -12.14 2.17 14.37
C PHE A 19 -12.36 3.20 13.28
N LEU A 20 -11.33 3.49 12.50
CA LEU A 20 -11.46 4.26 11.27
C LEU A 20 -11.45 3.31 10.09
N ILE A 21 -12.52 3.32 9.30
CA ILE A 21 -12.70 2.45 8.15
C ILE A 21 -12.45 3.25 6.87
N ARG A 22 -11.65 2.70 5.99
CA ARG A 22 -11.56 3.11 4.61
C ARG A 22 -12.50 2.26 3.78
N PHE A 23 -13.38 2.89 3.01
CA PHE A 23 -14.18 2.24 1.99
C PHE A 23 -13.81 2.80 0.61
N ASP A 24 -13.64 1.92 -0.36
CA ASP A 24 -13.54 2.31 -1.77
C ASP A 24 -14.92 2.20 -2.42
N GLU A 25 -15.30 3.23 -3.18
CA GLU A 25 -16.62 3.31 -3.82
C GLU A 25 -16.73 2.42 -5.08
N HIS A 26 -15.58 2.11 -5.70
CA HIS A 26 -15.53 1.43 -7.00
C HIS A 26 -14.99 0.00 -6.90
N ASP A 27 -14.34 -0.35 -5.78
CA ASP A 27 -13.65 -1.61 -5.64
C ASP A 27 -14.04 -2.26 -4.31
N ASP A 28 -14.48 -3.52 -4.35
CA ASP A 28 -14.84 -4.30 -3.16
C ASP A 28 -13.68 -5.14 -2.61
N ALA A 29 -12.55 -5.16 -3.31
CA ALA A 29 -11.40 -5.95 -2.91
C ALA A 29 -10.85 -5.54 -1.52
N PRO A 30 -10.44 -6.51 -0.69
CA PRO A 30 -9.99 -6.29 0.68
C PRO A 30 -8.89 -5.23 0.86
N PRO A 31 -7.89 -5.10 -0.02
CA PRO A 31 -6.84 -4.09 0.14
C PRO A 31 -7.33 -2.64 0.04
N PHE A 32 -8.53 -2.41 -0.48
CA PHE A 32 -9.13 -1.08 -0.59
C PHE A 32 -10.17 -0.79 0.51
N ASN A 33 -10.59 -1.84 1.24
CA ASN A 33 -11.66 -1.77 2.24
C ASN A 33 -11.21 -2.42 3.55
N TYR A 34 -10.68 -1.60 4.46
CA TYR A 34 -10.18 -2.09 5.75
C TYR A 34 -10.31 -1.04 6.84
N ALA A 35 -10.29 -1.48 8.08
CA ALA A 35 -10.28 -0.62 9.25
C ALA A 35 -8.90 -0.59 9.93
N VAL A 36 -8.63 0.55 10.58
CA VAL A 36 -7.46 0.75 11.43
C VAL A 36 -7.99 1.11 12.84
N PRO A 37 -7.59 0.40 13.90
CA PRO A 37 -7.99 0.74 15.25
C PRO A 37 -7.28 1.99 15.76
N ASP A 38 -7.81 2.63 16.79
CA ASP A 38 -7.07 3.59 17.59
C ASP A 38 -5.91 2.90 18.32
N ASP A 39 -4.86 3.67 18.61
CA ASP A 39 -3.70 3.16 19.32
C ASP A 39 -4.08 2.81 20.79
N ASP A 40 -3.42 1.81 21.35
CA ASP A 40 -3.66 1.29 22.71
C ASP A 40 -5.11 0.85 22.99
N LEU A 41 -5.91 0.64 21.97
CA LEU A 41 -7.31 0.26 22.07
C LEU A 41 -7.49 -1.11 22.74
N ALA A 42 -8.48 -1.18 23.64
CA ALA A 42 -9.09 -2.41 24.14
C ALA A 42 -10.58 -2.40 23.78
N PRO A 43 -10.99 -2.90 22.61
CA PRO A 43 -12.36 -2.78 22.14
C PRO A 43 -13.29 -3.70 22.92
N THR A 44 -14.53 -3.23 23.14
CA THR A 44 -15.61 -4.07 23.64
C THR A 44 -16.23 -4.92 22.54
N GLY A 45 -16.92 -6.01 22.89
CA GLY A 45 -17.66 -6.82 21.94
C GLY A 45 -18.70 -6.03 21.12
N GLU A 46 -19.36 -5.04 21.76
CA GLU A 46 -20.31 -4.14 21.07
C GLU A 46 -19.60 -3.29 20.00
N GLN A 47 -18.42 -2.78 20.31
CA GLN A 47 -17.63 -1.98 19.33
C GLN A 47 -17.17 -2.83 18.15
N VAL A 48 -16.78 -4.09 18.38
CA VAL A 48 -16.42 -5.02 17.30
C VAL A 48 -17.66 -5.40 16.48
N ALA A 49 -18.80 -5.62 17.10
CA ALA A 49 -20.06 -5.88 16.40
C ALA A 49 -20.50 -4.70 15.53
N ALA A 50 -20.39 -3.47 16.04
CA ALA A 50 -20.68 -2.25 15.29
C ALA A 50 -19.74 -2.07 14.09
N LEU A 51 -18.45 -2.36 14.26
CA LEU A 51 -17.47 -2.39 13.16
C LEU A 51 -17.90 -3.36 12.06
N ALA A 52 -18.22 -4.62 12.43
CA ALA A 52 -18.64 -5.63 11.46
C ALA A 52 -19.94 -5.24 10.74
N ALA A 53 -20.91 -4.65 11.45
CA ALA A 53 -22.15 -4.13 10.87
C ALA A 53 -21.87 -3.05 9.82
N ALA A 54 -20.98 -2.10 10.10
CA ALA A 54 -20.65 -1.01 9.18
C ALA A 54 -20.07 -1.50 7.83
N PHE A 55 -19.31 -2.60 7.84
CA PHE A 55 -18.84 -3.25 6.61
C PHE A 55 -19.97 -3.95 5.87
N ARG A 56 -20.80 -4.75 6.59
CA ARG A 56 -21.89 -5.52 5.98
C ARG A 56 -22.97 -4.62 5.37
N GLU A 57 -23.28 -3.48 5.98
CA GLU A 57 -24.18 -2.46 5.43
C GLU A 57 -23.75 -1.96 4.04
N ARG A 58 -22.46 -2.06 3.71
CA ARG A 58 -21.90 -1.68 2.41
C ARG A 58 -21.55 -2.88 1.52
N ALA A 59 -22.01 -4.09 1.90
CA ALA A 59 -21.65 -5.34 1.23
C ALA A 59 -20.12 -5.52 1.10
N ARG A 60 -19.38 -5.17 2.17
CA ARG A 60 -17.93 -5.35 2.26
C ARG A 60 -17.60 -6.36 3.37
N THR A 61 -16.50 -7.10 3.18
CA THR A 61 -15.96 -8.02 4.20
C THR A 61 -15.38 -7.22 5.37
N PRO A 62 -15.83 -7.48 6.63
CA PRO A 62 -15.22 -6.86 7.80
C PRO A 62 -13.73 -7.22 7.89
N ARG A 63 -12.85 -6.24 7.80
CA ARG A 63 -11.40 -6.47 7.71
C ARG A 63 -10.61 -5.35 8.37
N LEU A 64 -9.50 -5.73 9.01
CA LEU A 64 -8.55 -4.77 9.58
C LEU A 64 -7.14 -5.06 9.06
N GLU A 65 -6.39 -3.96 8.91
CA GLU A 65 -4.94 -3.95 8.71
C GLU A 65 -4.33 -3.03 9.76
N TYR A 66 -3.48 -3.57 10.64
CA TYR A 66 -2.89 -2.78 11.70
C TYR A 66 -1.61 -3.41 12.28
N VAL A 67 -0.87 -2.63 13.07
CA VAL A 67 0.33 -3.07 13.79
C VAL A 67 -0.07 -3.55 15.18
N PRO A 68 0.00 -4.87 15.50
CA PRO A 68 -0.44 -5.41 16.79
C PRO A 68 0.27 -4.79 18.00
N GLN A 69 1.54 -4.40 17.83
CA GLN A 69 2.31 -3.77 18.91
C GLN A 69 1.74 -2.42 19.35
N VAL A 70 1.00 -1.73 18.44
CA VAL A 70 0.39 -0.42 18.72
C VAL A 70 -1.02 -0.56 19.32
N ALA A 71 -1.70 -1.68 19.06
CA ALA A 71 -3.03 -1.97 19.56
C ALA A 71 -3.14 -3.45 20.03
N PRO A 72 -2.40 -3.85 21.07
CA PRO A 72 -2.16 -5.25 21.40
C PRO A 72 -3.38 -6.03 21.88
N LYS A 73 -4.44 -5.36 22.35
CA LYS A 73 -5.67 -6.01 22.84
C LYS A 73 -6.74 -6.19 21.75
N VAL A 74 -6.51 -5.64 20.57
CA VAL A 74 -7.50 -5.66 19.47
C VAL A 74 -7.65 -7.08 18.91
N GLU A 75 -6.56 -7.80 18.70
CA GLU A 75 -6.59 -9.15 18.13
C GLU A 75 -7.46 -10.11 18.96
N GLU A 76 -7.26 -10.15 20.27
CA GLU A 76 -8.03 -11.01 21.17
C GLU A 76 -9.54 -10.74 21.06
N ALA A 77 -9.93 -9.47 21.05
CA ALA A 77 -11.33 -9.08 20.93
C ALA A 77 -11.93 -9.44 19.57
N LEU A 78 -11.17 -9.31 18.49
CA LEU A 78 -11.60 -9.70 17.14
C LEU A 78 -11.78 -11.22 17.03
N LEU A 79 -10.80 -12.00 17.53
CA LEU A 79 -10.88 -13.46 17.55
C LEU A 79 -12.09 -13.95 18.35
N ALA A 80 -12.36 -13.35 19.51
CA ALA A 80 -13.55 -13.65 20.33
C ALA A 80 -14.86 -13.33 19.59
N ALA A 81 -14.85 -12.40 18.65
CA ALA A 81 -15.99 -12.04 17.79
C ALA A 81 -16.06 -12.84 16.46
N GLY A 82 -15.24 -13.86 16.29
CA GLY A 82 -15.27 -14.76 15.15
C GLY A 82 -14.45 -14.29 13.92
N PHE A 83 -13.60 -13.29 14.08
CA PHE A 83 -12.62 -12.95 13.06
C PHE A 83 -11.53 -14.02 12.97
N THR A 84 -10.91 -14.16 11.80
CA THR A 84 -9.81 -15.07 11.53
C THR A 84 -8.61 -14.33 10.96
N VAL A 85 -7.41 -14.71 11.40
CA VAL A 85 -6.16 -14.13 10.88
C VAL A 85 -5.94 -14.57 9.44
N GLU A 86 -5.86 -13.63 8.51
CA GLU A 86 -5.47 -13.88 7.13
C GLU A 86 -3.96 -14.09 7.01
N GLY A 87 -3.18 -13.27 7.73
CA GLY A 87 -1.74 -13.35 7.75
C GLY A 87 -1.08 -12.30 8.62
N ARG A 88 0.23 -12.52 8.84
CA ARG A 88 1.13 -11.58 9.50
C ARG A 88 2.26 -11.27 8.53
N PHE A 89 2.40 -10.00 8.20
CA PHE A 89 3.33 -9.55 7.18
C PHE A 89 4.41 -8.66 7.80
N PRO A 90 5.66 -8.76 7.38
CA PRO A 90 6.70 -7.87 7.90
C PRO A 90 6.42 -6.42 7.49
N LEU A 91 6.43 -5.51 8.47
CA LEU A 91 6.48 -4.08 8.20
C LEU A 91 7.95 -3.71 7.96
N LEU A 92 8.26 -3.30 6.74
CA LEU A 92 9.61 -2.89 6.36
C LEU A 92 9.68 -1.37 6.23
N VAL A 93 10.79 -0.78 6.67
CA VAL A 93 11.07 0.66 6.60
C VAL A 93 12.44 0.91 5.98
N CYS A 94 12.58 2.07 5.33
CA CYS A 94 13.87 2.54 4.80
C CYS A 94 14.04 4.03 5.14
N PRO A 95 14.76 4.40 6.21
CA PRO A 95 14.97 5.79 6.57
C PRO A 95 15.59 6.60 5.42
N ALA A 96 15.24 7.89 5.35
CA ALA A 96 15.79 8.81 4.35
C ALA A 96 17.31 8.72 4.28
N GLY A 97 17.84 8.70 3.06
CA GLY A 97 19.28 8.58 2.81
C GLY A 97 19.85 7.15 2.90
N SER A 98 19.05 6.15 3.31
CA SER A 98 19.48 4.74 3.40
C SER A 98 19.22 3.93 2.13
N ALA A 99 18.46 4.48 1.16
CA ALA A 99 18.09 3.75 -0.05
C ALA A 99 19.27 3.53 -0.98
N ALA A 100 19.63 2.27 -1.20
CA ALA A 100 20.59 1.86 -2.22
C ALA A 100 19.94 1.85 -3.61
N GLU A 101 20.78 1.90 -4.65
CA GLU A 101 20.36 1.74 -6.03
C GLU A 101 20.75 0.33 -6.50
N PRO A 102 19.79 -0.63 -6.46
CA PRO A 102 20.08 -1.96 -6.91
C PRO A 102 20.29 -1.98 -8.44
N PRO A 103 21.11 -2.91 -8.96
CA PRO A 103 21.26 -3.09 -10.37
C PRO A 103 19.90 -3.30 -11.05
N ALA A 104 19.63 -2.53 -12.10
CA ALA A 104 18.46 -2.66 -12.95
C ALA A 104 18.88 -2.97 -14.38
N ASP A 105 17.94 -3.48 -15.16
CA ASP A 105 18.14 -3.71 -16.58
C ASP A 105 18.44 -2.38 -17.31
N ALA A 106 19.57 -2.31 -17.99
CA ALA A 106 20.00 -1.13 -18.75
C ALA A 106 19.06 -0.79 -19.93
N ALA A 107 18.24 -1.75 -20.37
CA ALA A 107 17.23 -1.52 -21.39
C ALA A 107 15.96 -0.82 -20.87
N VAL A 108 15.90 -0.51 -19.57
CA VAL A 108 14.73 0.12 -18.94
C VAL A 108 15.10 1.50 -18.40
N ARG A 109 14.30 2.51 -18.75
CA ARG A 109 14.41 3.86 -18.22
C ARG A 109 13.37 4.07 -17.10
N LEU A 110 13.82 4.54 -15.95
CA LEU A 110 12.95 4.90 -14.84
C LEU A 110 12.53 6.36 -14.94
N THR A 111 11.27 6.67 -14.61
CA THR A 111 10.75 8.03 -14.62
C THR A 111 9.65 8.22 -13.56
N LEU A 112 9.53 9.42 -13.02
CA LEU A 112 8.33 9.84 -12.30
C LEU A 112 7.25 10.23 -13.33
N VAL A 113 6.00 9.91 -13.00
CA VAL A 113 4.84 10.11 -13.88
C VAL A 113 3.92 11.14 -13.24
N THR A 114 3.54 12.16 -14.03
CA THR A 114 2.65 13.24 -13.56
C THR A 114 1.52 13.55 -14.54
N ASP A 115 1.60 13.05 -15.77
CA ASP A 115 0.59 13.24 -16.80
C ASP A 115 -0.38 12.06 -16.90
N ASP A 116 -1.59 12.33 -17.36
CA ASP A 116 -2.65 11.34 -17.45
C ASP A 116 -2.31 10.14 -18.34
N ALA A 117 -1.62 10.36 -19.45
CA ALA A 117 -1.27 9.27 -20.36
C ALA A 117 -0.36 8.25 -19.68
N GLY A 118 0.62 8.75 -18.93
CA GLY A 118 1.50 7.92 -18.10
C GLY A 118 0.75 7.23 -16.96
N LEU A 119 -0.17 7.92 -16.28
CA LEU A 119 -0.98 7.33 -15.20
C LEU A 119 -1.85 6.18 -15.72
N TRP A 120 -2.45 6.30 -16.91
CA TRP A 120 -3.17 5.19 -17.55
C TRP A 120 -2.28 3.97 -17.80
N GLN A 121 -1.05 4.19 -18.26
CA GLN A 121 -0.11 3.07 -18.51
C GLN A 121 0.33 2.41 -17.20
N VAL A 122 0.58 3.21 -16.16
CA VAL A 122 0.88 2.72 -14.81
C VAL A 122 -0.27 1.87 -14.26
N ALA A 123 -1.50 2.38 -14.32
CA ALA A 123 -2.69 1.66 -13.86
C ALA A 123 -2.84 0.29 -14.57
N ARG A 124 -2.67 0.25 -15.89
CA ARG A 124 -2.71 -1.01 -16.65
C ARG A 124 -1.66 -2.02 -16.22
N VAL A 125 -0.44 -1.57 -15.93
CA VAL A 125 0.64 -2.46 -15.46
C VAL A 125 0.33 -2.98 -14.07
N MET A 126 -0.17 -2.12 -13.17
CA MET A 126 -0.54 -2.51 -11.82
C MET A 126 -1.69 -3.53 -11.85
N ASN A 127 -2.80 -3.22 -12.53
CA ASN A 127 -3.95 -4.11 -12.58
C ASN A 127 -3.59 -5.46 -13.20
N ALA A 128 -2.84 -5.50 -14.30
CA ALA A 128 -2.39 -6.75 -14.90
C ALA A 128 -1.47 -7.58 -13.98
N ALA A 129 -0.62 -6.93 -13.18
CA ALA A 129 0.31 -7.63 -12.29
C ALA A 129 -0.36 -8.18 -11.02
N PHE A 130 -1.51 -7.62 -10.64
CA PHE A 130 -2.31 -8.03 -9.47
C PHE A 130 -3.58 -8.80 -9.84
N ASP A 131 -3.70 -9.27 -11.08
CA ASP A 131 -4.86 -10.01 -11.59
C ASP A 131 -6.20 -9.26 -11.39
N ALA A 132 -6.13 -7.92 -11.38
CA ALA A 132 -7.29 -7.05 -11.29
C ALA A 132 -7.94 -6.84 -12.67
N PRO A 133 -9.21 -6.39 -12.73
CA PRO A 133 -9.87 -6.02 -13.98
C PRO A 133 -9.07 -5.02 -14.82
N GLU A 134 -9.43 -4.87 -16.10
CA GLU A 134 -8.82 -3.86 -16.96
C GLU A 134 -8.91 -2.48 -16.31
N ALA A 135 -7.80 -1.71 -16.39
CA ALA A 135 -7.71 -0.42 -15.73
C ALA A 135 -8.79 0.56 -16.23
N GLY A 136 -9.47 1.19 -15.31
CA GLY A 136 -10.53 2.16 -15.54
C GLY A 136 -10.19 3.57 -15.06
N GLU A 137 -11.11 4.51 -15.26
CA GLU A 137 -10.94 5.91 -14.81
C GLU A 137 -10.74 6.02 -13.29
N HIS A 138 -11.37 5.14 -12.49
CA HIS A 138 -11.22 5.13 -11.05
C HIS A 138 -9.80 4.77 -10.60
N ASP A 139 -9.08 3.90 -11.33
CA ASP A 139 -7.69 3.55 -11.03
C ASP A 139 -6.77 4.76 -11.28
N VAL A 140 -6.98 5.44 -12.41
CA VAL A 140 -6.26 6.67 -12.73
C VAL A 140 -6.58 7.77 -11.73
N ALA A 141 -7.85 7.90 -11.32
CA ALA A 141 -8.26 8.86 -10.30
C ALA A 141 -7.58 8.60 -8.94
N ARG A 142 -7.39 7.33 -8.54
CA ARG A 142 -6.59 6.97 -7.35
C ARG A 142 -5.15 7.47 -7.47
N LEU A 143 -4.50 7.25 -8.62
CA LEU A 143 -3.12 7.71 -8.86
C LEU A 143 -3.02 9.25 -8.88
N ARG A 144 -3.98 9.95 -9.50
CA ARG A 144 -4.08 11.43 -9.40
C ARG A 144 -4.23 11.87 -7.94
N GLY A 145 -5.03 11.14 -7.16
CA GLY A 145 -5.18 11.38 -5.73
C GLY A 145 -3.85 11.20 -4.94
N VAL A 146 -3.01 10.26 -5.33
CA VAL A 146 -1.65 10.11 -4.77
C VAL A 146 -0.84 11.37 -5.05
N LEU A 147 -0.77 11.81 -6.31
CA LEU A 147 -0.06 13.02 -6.72
C LEU A 147 -0.61 14.28 -6.03
N GLY A 148 -1.94 14.41 -5.97
CA GLY A 148 -2.61 15.56 -5.35
C GLY A 148 -2.36 15.71 -3.85
N ARG A 149 -1.96 14.65 -3.17
CA ARG A 149 -1.54 14.64 -1.76
C ARG A 149 -0.01 14.74 -1.57
N GLY A 150 0.73 15.08 -2.63
CA GLY A 150 2.19 15.20 -2.58
C GLY A 150 2.94 13.86 -2.65
N GLY A 151 2.26 12.78 -3.01
CA GLY A 151 2.88 11.49 -3.29
C GLY A 151 3.51 11.42 -4.68
N LEU A 152 4.07 10.28 -5.02
CA LEU A 152 4.79 10.05 -6.28
C LEU A 152 4.27 8.81 -6.98
N VAL A 153 4.29 8.84 -8.31
CA VAL A 153 4.03 7.70 -9.17
C VAL A 153 5.24 7.49 -10.07
N ALA A 154 5.71 6.25 -10.20
CA ALA A 154 6.88 5.91 -11.00
C ALA A 154 6.57 4.84 -12.04
N ALA A 155 7.23 4.94 -13.17
CA ALA A 155 7.19 3.98 -14.26
C ALA A 155 8.60 3.53 -14.65
N ALA A 156 8.69 2.28 -15.04
CA ALA A 156 9.84 1.71 -15.77
C ALA A 156 9.41 1.51 -17.21
N VAL A 157 10.09 2.18 -18.14
CA VAL A 157 9.79 2.23 -19.57
C VAL A 157 10.84 1.43 -20.33
N ASP A 158 10.43 0.44 -21.10
CA ASP A 158 11.34 -0.27 -22.02
C ASP A 158 11.85 0.70 -23.09
N ALA A 159 13.17 0.83 -23.21
CA ALA A 159 13.80 1.82 -24.08
C ALA A 159 13.62 1.52 -25.59
N ALA A 160 13.39 0.27 -25.94
CA ALA A 160 13.22 -0.15 -27.33
C ALA A 160 11.78 0.04 -27.83
N THR A 161 10.78 -0.21 -26.98
CA THR A 161 9.37 -0.16 -27.35
C THR A 161 8.66 1.09 -26.89
N GLY A 162 9.17 1.78 -25.86
CA GLY A 162 8.49 2.89 -25.20
C GLY A 162 7.33 2.45 -24.28
N GLU A 163 7.13 1.15 -24.09
CA GLU A 163 6.07 0.63 -23.23
C GLU A 163 6.43 0.73 -21.74
N VAL A 164 5.44 1.00 -20.90
CA VAL A 164 5.59 0.85 -19.45
C VAL A 164 5.54 -0.63 -19.09
N VAL A 165 6.63 -1.10 -18.46
CA VAL A 165 6.84 -2.50 -18.10
C VAL A 165 6.96 -2.73 -16.60
N GLY A 166 7.08 -1.65 -15.83
CA GLY A 166 7.06 -1.65 -14.38
C GLY A 166 6.42 -0.38 -13.83
N ALA A 167 5.85 -0.45 -12.65
CA ALA A 167 5.11 0.62 -12.02
C ALA A 167 5.25 0.58 -10.50
N GLY A 168 4.93 1.70 -9.85
CA GLY A 168 4.85 1.81 -8.41
C GLY A 168 4.39 3.20 -7.97
N GLN A 169 3.97 3.30 -6.72
CA GLN A 169 3.59 4.58 -6.11
C GLN A 169 4.17 4.72 -4.71
N LEU A 170 4.35 5.96 -4.28
CA LEU A 170 4.65 6.36 -2.91
C LEU A 170 3.54 7.33 -2.49
N GLY A 171 2.82 6.99 -1.44
CA GLY A 171 1.71 7.81 -0.94
C GLY A 171 2.17 9.21 -0.50
N GLY A 172 1.22 10.13 -0.38
CA GLY A 172 1.50 11.47 0.15
C GLY A 172 2.00 11.43 1.58
N PRO A 173 2.94 12.32 1.98
CA PRO A 173 3.51 12.30 3.31
C PRO A 173 2.48 12.61 4.40
N GLN A 174 2.53 11.81 5.46
CA GLN A 174 1.85 12.09 6.73
C GLN A 174 2.90 12.11 7.83
N GLU A 175 3.22 13.29 8.36
CA GLU A 175 4.28 13.47 9.36
C GLU A 175 5.63 12.86 8.92
N GLY A 176 5.96 12.98 7.63
CA GLY A 176 7.17 12.40 7.04
C GLY A 176 7.12 10.88 6.78
N VAL A 177 6.00 10.23 7.07
CA VAL A 177 5.80 8.80 6.78
C VAL A 177 4.98 8.62 5.51
N ALA A 178 5.33 7.66 4.66
CA ALA A 178 4.53 7.30 3.48
C ALA A 178 4.71 5.83 3.08
N GLU A 179 3.70 5.27 2.46
CA GLU A 179 3.69 3.89 1.99
C GLU A 179 4.17 3.80 0.54
N VAL A 180 5.15 2.93 0.28
CA VAL A 180 5.46 2.45 -1.07
C VAL A 180 4.54 1.28 -1.36
N ALA A 181 3.72 1.41 -2.38
CA ALA A 181 2.71 0.42 -2.75
C ALA A 181 2.62 0.22 -4.26
N GLY A 182 1.91 -0.83 -4.67
CA GLY A 182 1.63 -1.09 -6.08
C GLY A 182 2.87 -1.36 -6.93
N ILE A 183 3.96 -1.88 -6.33
CA ILE A 183 5.16 -2.24 -7.10
C ILE A 183 4.83 -3.43 -7.99
N ALA A 184 4.76 -3.16 -9.28
CA ALA A 184 4.33 -4.08 -10.31
C ALA A 184 5.35 -4.17 -11.44
N VAL A 185 5.51 -5.36 -12.02
CA VAL A 185 6.36 -5.59 -13.20
C VAL A 185 5.63 -6.59 -14.11
N ARG A 186 5.53 -6.27 -15.40
CA ARG A 186 4.98 -7.17 -16.43
C ARG A 186 5.70 -8.52 -16.39
N ASP A 187 5.01 -9.62 -16.56
CA ASP A 187 5.55 -10.98 -16.47
C ASP A 187 6.76 -11.19 -17.38
N THR A 188 6.70 -10.67 -18.60
CA THR A 188 7.79 -10.73 -19.59
C THR A 188 9.07 -10.00 -19.17
N HIS A 189 8.98 -9.14 -18.13
CA HIS A 189 10.09 -8.31 -17.64
C HIS A 189 10.48 -8.60 -16.19
N ARG A 190 9.87 -9.62 -15.56
CA ARG A 190 10.21 -10.05 -14.20
C ARG A 190 11.65 -10.56 -14.10
N ARG A 191 12.22 -10.55 -12.90
CA ARG A 191 13.60 -10.99 -12.55
C ARG A 191 14.73 -10.20 -13.21
N ARG A 192 14.43 -8.99 -13.69
CA ARG A 192 15.39 -8.06 -14.32
C ARG A 192 15.74 -6.86 -13.40
N GLY A 193 15.46 -6.95 -12.08
CA GLY A 193 15.75 -5.88 -11.12
C GLY A 193 14.78 -4.70 -11.13
N ILE A 194 13.79 -4.66 -12.05
CA ILE A 194 12.89 -3.51 -12.29
C ILE A 194 12.11 -3.11 -11.04
N GLY A 195 11.52 -4.07 -10.32
CA GLY A 195 10.75 -3.77 -9.10
C GLY A 195 11.60 -3.09 -8.02
N GLY A 196 12.83 -3.56 -7.82
CA GLY A 196 13.77 -2.92 -6.90
C GLY A 196 14.17 -1.51 -7.33
N ALA A 197 14.39 -1.31 -8.64
CA ALA A 197 14.76 -0.02 -9.18
C ALA A 197 13.63 1.02 -9.10
N VAL A 198 12.37 0.62 -9.35
CA VAL A 198 11.19 1.48 -9.15
C VAL A 198 11.05 1.82 -7.67
N THR A 199 11.21 0.85 -6.76
CA THR A 199 11.17 1.10 -5.31
C THR A 199 12.27 2.08 -4.89
N ALA A 200 13.50 1.91 -5.37
CA ALA A 200 14.62 2.80 -5.07
C ALA A 200 14.38 4.23 -5.59
N LEU A 201 13.85 4.38 -6.80
CA LEU A 201 13.50 5.70 -7.36
C LEU A 201 12.48 6.40 -6.45
N LEU A 202 11.36 5.72 -6.11
CA LEU A 202 10.31 6.28 -5.26
C LEU A 202 10.83 6.65 -3.87
N THR A 203 11.62 5.77 -3.25
CA THR A 203 12.18 6.00 -1.92
C THR A 203 13.12 7.21 -1.89
N ARG A 204 13.99 7.36 -2.89
CA ARG A 204 14.94 8.49 -2.98
C ARG A 204 14.23 9.78 -3.33
N ALA A 205 13.36 9.78 -4.34
CA ALA A 205 12.59 10.97 -4.73
C ALA A 205 11.62 11.42 -3.62
N GLY A 206 11.19 10.52 -2.76
CA GLY A 206 10.33 10.83 -1.61
C GLY A 206 10.98 11.80 -0.61
N VAL A 207 12.31 11.83 -0.53
CA VAL A 207 13.03 12.77 0.36
C VAL A 207 12.71 14.22 -0.02
N ASP A 208 12.70 14.54 -1.31
CA ASP A 208 12.37 15.88 -1.81
C ASP A 208 10.89 16.23 -1.59
N ALA A 209 10.04 15.22 -1.47
CA ALA A 209 8.63 15.35 -1.12
C ALA A 209 8.40 15.42 0.42
N GLY A 210 9.45 15.49 1.24
CA GLY A 210 9.36 15.56 2.71
C GLY A 210 9.13 14.21 3.40
N ILE A 211 9.35 13.09 2.70
CA ILE A 211 9.18 11.75 3.26
C ILE A 211 10.50 11.29 3.86
N THR A 212 10.53 11.12 5.18
CA THR A 212 11.72 10.70 5.93
C THR A 212 11.69 9.22 6.30
N MET A 213 10.51 8.60 6.29
CA MET A 213 10.30 7.21 6.66
C MET A 213 9.31 6.52 5.71
N PRO A 214 9.73 6.16 4.49
CA PRO A 214 8.94 5.30 3.63
C PRO A 214 8.87 3.89 4.24
N PHE A 215 7.69 3.28 4.14
CA PHE A 215 7.44 1.91 4.58
C PHE A 215 6.72 1.10 3.50
N LEU A 216 6.74 -0.21 3.63
CA LEU A 216 5.99 -1.14 2.81
C LEU A 216 5.76 -2.47 3.53
N THR A 217 4.82 -3.24 3.00
CA THR A 217 4.54 -4.62 3.42
C THR A 217 4.71 -5.53 2.20
N PRO A 218 5.73 -6.41 2.16
CA PRO A 218 5.94 -7.32 1.05
C PRO A 218 4.86 -8.40 1.03
N ALA A 219 4.42 -8.78 -0.16
CA ALA A 219 3.43 -9.84 -0.35
C ALA A 219 4.00 -11.24 -0.01
N ASP A 220 5.31 -11.43 -0.20
CA ASP A 220 6.02 -12.69 0.06
C ASP A 220 7.51 -12.46 0.36
N ASP A 221 8.21 -13.54 0.70
CA ASP A 221 9.64 -13.52 0.99
C ASP A 221 10.49 -13.10 -0.23
N ALA A 222 10.04 -13.38 -1.46
CA ALA A 222 10.78 -13.01 -2.65
C ALA A 222 10.73 -11.49 -2.84
N ALA A 223 9.57 -10.87 -2.67
CA ALA A 223 9.42 -9.42 -2.63
C ALA A 223 10.22 -8.80 -1.47
N GLY A 224 10.19 -9.41 -0.28
CA GLY A 224 10.99 -8.97 0.87
C GLY A 224 12.48 -8.89 0.56
N ARG A 225 13.03 -9.88 -0.15
CA ARG A 225 14.44 -9.88 -0.59
C ARG A 225 14.75 -8.76 -1.61
N VAL A 226 13.79 -8.41 -2.46
CA VAL A 226 13.97 -7.27 -3.39
C VAL A 226 14.08 -5.98 -2.60
N TYR A 227 13.19 -5.75 -1.65
CA TYR A 227 13.16 -4.53 -0.84
C TYR A 227 14.37 -4.43 0.11
N ALA A 228 14.84 -5.55 0.66
CA ALA A 228 16.07 -5.58 1.46
C ALA A 228 17.30 -5.07 0.68
N ARG A 229 17.41 -5.37 -0.62
CA ARG A 229 18.49 -4.86 -1.49
C ARG A 229 18.39 -3.35 -1.73
N VAL A 230 17.20 -2.77 -1.60
CA VAL A 230 16.99 -1.32 -1.67
C VAL A 230 17.34 -0.63 -0.35
N GLY A 231 17.47 -1.37 0.74
CA GLY A 231 17.77 -0.82 2.07
C GLY A 231 16.63 -0.94 3.08
N TYR A 232 15.51 -1.55 2.69
CA TYR A 232 14.41 -1.79 3.62
C TYR A 232 14.76 -2.87 4.64
N HIS A 233 14.42 -2.64 5.90
CA HIS A 233 14.61 -3.59 6.98
C HIS A 233 13.35 -3.70 7.85
N LYS A 234 13.21 -4.83 8.54
CA LYS A 234 12.04 -5.10 9.38
C LYS A 234 12.02 -4.18 10.60
N ALA A 235 10.91 -3.45 10.77
CA ALA A 235 10.64 -2.61 11.93
C ALA A 235 9.49 -3.14 12.80
N GLY A 236 8.68 -4.04 12.27
CA GLY A 236 7.52 -4.58 12.98
C GLY A 236 6.78 -5.61 12.14
N GLU A 237 5.50 -5.75 12.46
CA GLU A 237 4.59 -6.67 11.79
C GLU A 237 3.23 -6.00 11.58
N VAL A 238 2.59 -6.30 10.47
CA VAL A 238 1.21 -5.91 10.17
C VAL A 238 0.34 -7.16 10.24
N LEU A 239 -0.76 -7.08 10.96
CA LEU A 239 -1.78 -8.11 11.03
C LEU A 239 -2.90 -7.78 10.04
N HIS A 240 -3.24 -8.75 9.19
CA HIS A 240 -4.48 -8.76 8.40
C HIS A 240 -5.43 -9.78 9.04
N ILE A 241 -6.64 -9.35 9.34
CA ILE A 241 -7.64 -10.16 10.03
C ILE A 241 -9.04 -9.77 9.53
N SER A 242 -9.88 -10.76 9.23
CA SER A 242 -11.23 -10.55 8.69
C SER A 242 -12.25 -11.50 9.27
N ALA A 243 -13.53 -11.15 9.09
CA ALA A 243 -14.67 -12.03 9.39
C ALA A 243 -15.45 -12.34 8.12
N PRO A 244 -16.13 -13.49 8.06
CA PRO A 244 -17.03 -13.84 6.95
C PRO A 244 -18.26 -12.92 6.86
#